data_f130505b445ca7a40aeb53a5ea21e180
#
_entry.id   f130505b445ca7a40aeb53a5ea21e180
#
_cell.length_a   1.000
_cell.length_b   1.000
_cell.length_c   1.000
_cell.angle_alpha   90.00
_cell.angle_beta   90.00
_cell.angle_gamma   90.00
#
_symmetry.space_group_name_H-M   'P 1'
#
loop_
_entity.id
_entity.type
_entity.pdbx_description
1 polymer ?
#
loop_
_entity_poly.entity_id
_entity_poly.type
_entity_poly.pdbx_seq_one_letter_code
_entity_poly.pdbx_strand_id
1 'polypeptide(L)'
;MTSSHDISYFAQTNFRTDRRIFGIKQDDRLSHVYVIGKTGTGKTTLLETLARGDIDAGRGFALIDPHGDLAERVAAYASDIRPDDLVYLNVPDPAQPFGYNPLKRVPLERVPLAVSGLMEALKKHWADAWGVRMEHVLRNVLFALLEHGHAKLDDVLRMLNDKDYRQRVADALANEPVRNFWKKEFEQYSWRYRADATAPIQNKIGAFLADPTLRRILTEPKEMLRFRRLMDEGKIVVVNLARGKIGDDSAALLGSLLVTTIGLAAFSRADTPEEKRLPFFLYMDEFQTFTTLSIAGMISELRKYRVGLVLANQHLHQLDPDVAHAVLGNAGTLVSFRIGPYDAVLLAREFEPRFDMLDLMNLPNHRIYLKLMIDGMPSQPFSATTLSPGGTKAIQG
;
A
#
# COMPACT_ATOMS: atom_id res chain seq x y z
N MET A 1 9.13 -25.07 19.10
CA MET A 1 7.69 -25.28 19.28
C MET A 1 7.00 -24.04 18.77
N THR A 2 6.31 -24.10 17.64
CA THR A 2 5.49 -22.99 17.13
C THR A 2 4.34 -22.77 18.12
N SER A 3 4.28 -21.58 18.71
CA SER A 3 3.17 -21.23 19.60
C SER A 3 1.89 -21.13 18.77
N SER A 4 0.73 -21.40 19.35
CA SER A 4 -0.57 -21.22 18.68
C SER A 4 -0.78 -19.78 18.16
N HIS A 5 0.00 -18.82 18.66
CA HIS A 5 0.04 -17.44 18.23
C HIS A 5 0.71 -17.22 16.85
N ASP A 6 1.43 -18.23 16.34
CA ASP A 6 2.13 -18.12 15.05
C ASP A 6 1.26 -18.43 13.84
N ILE A 7 -0.01 -18.81 14.03
CA ILE A 7 -0.94 -19.17 12.96
C ILE A 7 -2.06 -18.13 12.88
N SER A 8 -2.32 -17.64 11.67
CA SER A 8 -3.48 -16.80 11.36
C SER A 8 -4.59 -17.67 10.81
N TYR A 9 -5.58 -18.01 11.66
CA TYR A 9 -6.74 -18.80 11.27
C TYR A 9 -7.72 -17.96 10.46
N PHE A 10 -8.20 -18.48 9.32
CA PHE A 10 -9.11 -17.72 8.45
C PHE A 10 -10.16 -18.56 7.71
N ALA A 11 -10.03 -19.90 7.72
CA ALA A 11 -10.93 -20.77 6.97
C ALA A 11 -11.08 -22.14 7.63
N GLN A 12 -12.07 -22.89 7.17
CA GLN A 12 -12.29 -24.29 7.53
C GLN A 12 -12.42 -25.13 6.27
N THR A 13 -11.94 -26.37 6.30
CA THR A 13 -12.13 -27.35 5.23
C THR A 13 -13.63 -27.59 5.01
N ASN A 14 -14.02 -27.85 3.75
CA ASN A 14 -15.41 -28.09 3.39
C ASN A 14 -15.58 -29.32 2.47
N PHE A 15 -14.57 -30.19 2.44
CA PHE A 15 -14.63 -31.43 1.68
C PHE A 15 -15.37 -32.50 2.46
N ARG A 16 -16.47 -33.01 1.92
CA ARG A 16 -17.38 -33.98 2.55
C ARG A 16 -17.84 -33.48 3.94
N THR A 17 -17.57 -34.27 5.01
CA THR A 17 -17.92 -33.95 6.41
C THR A 17 -16.77 -33.28 7.17
N ASP A 18 -15.61 -33.14 6.56
CA ASP A 18 -14.45 -32.53 7.22
C ASP A 18 -14.68 -31.00 7.41
N ARG A 19 -14.49 -30.53 8.61
CA ARG A 19 -14.70 -29.14 9.06
C ARG A 19 -13.55 -28.65 9.92
N ARG A 20 -12.32 -29.04 9.59
CA ARG A 20 -11.14 -28.59 10.32
C ARG A 20 -10.84 -27.14 10.03
N ILE A 21 -10.71 -26.35 11.09
CA ILE A 21 -10.25 -24.99 10.99
C ILE A 21 -8.74 -25.01 10.73
N PHE A 22 -8.31 -24.16 9.79
CA PHE A 22 -6.91 -24.01 9.45
C PHE A 22 -6.55 -22.55 9.23
N GLY A 23 -5.27 -22.27 9.23
CA GLY A 23 -4.70 -20.94 8.99
C GLY A 23 -3.37 -21.04 8.27
N ILE A 24 -2.71 -19.91 8.15
CA ILE A 24 -1.39 -19.78 7.57
C ILE A 24 -0.38 -19.39 8.66
N LYS A 25 0.79 -20.00 8.66
CA LYS A 25 1.89 -19.63 9.54
C LYS A 25 2.40 -18.24 9.21
N GLN A 26 2.86 -17.52 10.22
CA GLN A 26 3.30 -16.14 10.04
C GLN A 26 4.47 -16.00 9.08
N ASP A 27 5.45 -16.91 9.13
CA ASP A 27 6.57 -16.89 8.19
C ASP A 27 6.15 -17.20 6.76
N ASP A 28 5.14 -18.06 6.56
CA ASP A 28 4.56 -18.34 5.25
C ASP A 28 3.78 -17.13 4.70
N ARG A 29 3.12 -16.34 5.58
CA ARG A 29 2.44 -15.10 5.18
C ARG A 29 3.38 -14.03 4.66
N LEU A 30 4.66 -14.04 5.06
CA LEU A 30 5.67 -13.14 4.49
C LEU A 30 5.90 -13.38 2.99
N SER A 31 5.49 -14.55 2.47
CA SER A 31 5.46 -14.83 1.03
C SER A 31 4.22 -14.28 0.33
N HIS A 32 3.51 -13.36 0.96
CA HIS A 32 2.35 -12.64 0.47
C HIS A 32 1.09 -13.49 0.28
N VAL A 33 -0.05 -12.84 0.43
CA VAL A 33 -1.39 -13.42 0.22
C VAL A 33 -2.12 -12.59 -0.82
N TYR A 34 -2.57 -13.23 -1.88
CA TYR A 34 -3.38 -12.60 -2.91
C TYR A 34 -4.80 -13.15 -2.89
N VAL A 35 -5.78 -12.25 -2.86
CA VAL A 35 -7.20 -12.55 -2.75
C VAL A 35 -7.95 -11.93 -3.92
N ILE A 36 -8.64 -12.74 -4.71
CA ILE A 36 -9.43 -12.25 -5.85
C ILE A 36 -10.87 -12.74 -5.78
N GLY A 37 -11.82 -11.93 -6.26
CA GLY A 37 -13.22 -12.32 -6.36
C GLY A 37 -14.16 -11.15 -6.55
N LYS A 38 -15.35 -11.40 -7.11
CA LYS A 38 -16.38 -10.39 -7.34
C LYS A 38 -16.81 -9.69 -6.04
N THR A 39 -17.44 -8.53 -6.19
CA THR A 39 -18.06 -7.82 -5.06
C THR A 39 -19.06 -8.70 -4.33
N GLY A 40 -19.09 -8.60 -3.00
CA GLY A 40 -20.05 -9.35 -2.15
C GLY A 40 -19.74 -10.83 -1.97
N THR A 41 -18.60 -11.34 -2.44
CA THR A 41 -18.24 -12.77 -2.30
C THR A 41 -17.57 -13.13 -0.96
N GLY A 42 -17.06 -12.12 -0.20
CA GLY A 42 -16.47 -12.33 1.11
C GLY A 42 -15.01 -11.89 1.27
N LYS A 43 -14.41 -11.22 0.26
CA LYS A 43 -13.01 -10.73 0.34
C LYS A 43 -12.75 -9.85 1.56
N THR A 44 -13.53 -8.78 1.70
CA THR A 44 -13.39 -7.82 2.81
C THR A 44 -13.59 -8.49 4.17
N THR A 45 -14.49 -9.48 4.27
CA THR A 45 -14.68 -10.31 5.47
C THR A 45 -13.43 -11.13 5.79
N LEU A 46 -12.77 -11.69 4.77
CA LEU A 46 -11.53 -12.43 4.95
C LEU A 46 -10.40 -11.51 5.44
N LEU A 47 -10.25 -10.31 4.85
CA LEU A 47 -9.27 -9.33 5.29
C LEU A 47 -9.52 -8.91 6.75
N GLU A 48 -10.78 -8.66 7.11
CA GLU A 48 -11.18 -8.32 8.48
C GLU A 48 -10.84 -9.46 9.46
N THR A 49 -11.12 -10.72 9.10
CA THR A 49 -10.81 -11.89 9.92
C THR A 49 -9.31 -12.00 10.18
N LEU A 50 -8.47 -11.82 9.14
CA LEU A 50 -7.01 -11.84 9.28
C LEU A 50 -6.50 -10.68 10.13
N ALA A 51 -7.01 -9.46 9.91
CA ALA A 51 -6.59 -8.26 10.65
C ALA A 51 -6.96 -8.35 12.14
N ARG A 52 -8.17 -8.84 12.48
CA ARG A 52 -8.56 -9.08 13.88
C ARG A 52 -7.69 -10.15 14.52
N GLY A 53 -7.38 -11.22 13.81
CA GLY A 53 -6.44 -12.25 14.30
C GLY A 53 -5.03 -11.69 14.55
N ASP A 54 -4.58 -10.71 13.78
CA ASP A 54 -3.31 -10.02 14.03
C ASP A 54 -3.39 -9.11 15.27
N ILE A 55 -4.52 -8.42 15.47
CA ILE A 55 -4.76 -7.63 16.70
C ILE A 55 -4.71 -8.52 17.94
N ASP A 56 -5.46 -9.63 17.93
CA ASP A 56 -5.53 -10.58 19.05
C ASP A 56 -4.16 -11.22 19.37
N ALA A 57 -3.35 -11.46 18.33
CA ALA A 57 -2.01 -12.06 18.46
C ALA A 57 -0.88 -11.04 18.74
N GLY A 58 -1.21 -9.75 18.93
CA GLY A 58 -0.21 -8.72 19.22
C GLY A 58 0.65 -8.30 18.02
N ARG A 59 0.23 -8.57 16.77
CA ARG A 59 1.01 -8.29 15.58
C ARG A 59 0.79 -6.87 15.06
N GLY A 60 1.84 -6.29 14.46
CA GLY A 60 1.77 -5.00 13.77
C GLY A 60 1.36 -5.13 12.31
N PHE A 61 0.55 -4.19 11.84
CA PHE A 61 0.16 -4.12 10.44
C PHE A 61 -0.27 -2.71 10.02
N ALA A 62 -0.31 -2.47 8.71
CA ALA A 62 -1.02 -1.34 8.11
C ALA A 62 -2.19 -1.87 7.28
N LEU A 63 -3.34 -1.21 7.35
CA LEU A 63 -4.52 -1.50 6.53
C LEU A 63 -4.92 -0.23 5.81
N ILE A 64 -5.04 -0.30 4.47
CA ILE A 64 -5.48 0.81 3.62
C ILE A 64 -6.80 0.42 2.98
N ASP A 65 -7.84 1.17 3.29
CA ASP A 65 -9.20 0.95 2.80
C ASP A 65 -9.71 2.17 2.02
N PRO A 66 -9.95 2.04 0.71
CA PRO A 66 -10.49 3.13 -0.10
C PRO A 66 -11.97 3.43 0.19
N HIS A 67 -12.72 2.47 0.72
CA HIS A 67 -14.15 2.64 0.99
C HIS A 67 -14.43 3.16 2.40
N GLY A 68 -13.68 2.70 3.40
CA GLY A 68 -13.75 3.13 4.79
C GLY A 68 -14.44 2.13 5.72
N ASP A 69 -15.36 1.32 5.23
CA ASP A 69 -16.16 0.39 6.06
C ASP A 69 -15.29 -0.65 6.78
N LEU A 70 -14.29 -1.21 6.11
CA LEU A 70 -13.35 -2.15 6.70
C LEU A 70 -12.46 -1.45 7.73
N ALA A 71 -11.95 -0.27 7.39
CA ALA A 71 -11.11 0.53 8.26
C ALA A 71 -11.85 0.89 9.56
N GLU A 72 -13.11 1.32 9.50
CA GLU A 72 -13.93 1.64 10.67
C GLU A 72 -14.10 0.43 11.60
N ARG A 73 -14.45 -0.74 11.05
CA ARG A 73 -14.64 -1.96 11.86
C ARG A 73 -13.33 -2.47 12.49
N VAL A 74 -12.23 -2.42 11.74
CA VAL A 74 -10.91 -2.85 12.25
C VAL A 74 -10.38 -1.86 13.29
N ALA A 75 -10.53 -0.55 13.06
CA ALA A 75 -10.11 0.48 14.02
C ALA A 75 -10.92 0.40 15.32
N ALA A 76 -12.25 0.20 15.26
CA ALA A 76 -13.08 0.00 16.44
C ALA A 76 -12.60 -1.23 17.24
N TYR A 77 -12.38 -2.36 16.57
CA TYR A 77 -11.89 -3.56 17.23
C TYR A 77 -10.49 -3.38 17.86
N ALA A 78 -9.59 -2.70 17.14
CA ALA A 78 -8.25 -2.42 17.66
C ALA A 78 -8.28 -1.46 18.86
N SER A 79 -9.19 -0.47 18.85
CA SER A 79 -9.39 0.45 19.96
C SER A 79 -9.85 -0.25 21.24
N ASP A 80 -10.64 -1.32 21.11
CA ASP A 80 -11.10 -2.10 22.28
C ASP A 80 -10.00 -3.02 22.84
N ILE A 81 -9.12 -3.56 22.01
CA ILE A 81 -8.15 -4.61 22.41
C ILE A 81 -6.74 -4.03 22.63
N ARG A 82 -6.29 -3.09 21.78
CA ARG A 82 -4.94 -2.51 21.77
C ARG A 82 -4.97 -1.00 21.50
N PRO A 83 -5.64 -0.20 22.35
CA PRO A 83 -5.81 1.24 22.11
C PRO A 83 -4.48 2.00 21.98
N ASP A 84 -3.47 1.65 22.77
CA ASP A 84 -2.15 2.30 22.79
C ASP A 84 -1.29 1.98 21.55
N ASP A 85 -1.68 0.98 20.78
CA ASP A 85 -0.98 0.59 19.57
C ASP A 85 -1.67 1.07 18.29
N LEU A 86 -2.89 1.61 18.42
CA LEU A 86 -3.68 2.03 17.27
C LEU A 86 -3.30 3.44 16.80
N VAL A 87 -2.97 3.52 15.52
CA VAL A 87 -2.83 4.77 14.76
C VAL A 87 -3.93 4.78 13.69
N TYR A 88 -4.99 5.53 13.92
CA TYR A 88 -6.13 5.61 13.01
C TYR A 88 -6.10 6.92 12.21
N LEU A 89 -5.63 6.86 10.96
CA LEU A 89 -5.70 7.96 9.99
C LEU A 89 -7.07 7.95 9.31
N ASN A 90 -8.04 8.60 9.94
CA ASN A 90 -9.38 8.80 9.36
C ASN A 90 -9.38 10.08 8.51
N VAL A 91 -9.06 9.95 7.23
CA VAL A 91 -8.84 11.10 6.34
C VAL A 91 -10.02 12.09 6.33
N PRO A 92 -11.30 11.65 6.23
CA PRO A 92 -12.43 12.59 6.22
C PRO A 92 -12.65 13.34 7.54
N ASP A 93 -12.12 12.84 8.66
CA ASP A 93 -12.34 13.44 9.97
C ASP A 93 -11.47 14.69 10.19
N PRO A 94 -12.04 15.89 10.34
CA PRO A 94 -11.27 17.10 10.59
C PRO A 94 -10.56 17.11 11.95
N ALA A 95 -10.99 16.31 12.92
CA ALA A 95 -10.44 16.27 14.27
C ALA A 95 -9.24 15.31 14.41
N GLN A 96 -9.05 14.37 13.46
CA GLN A 96 -7.96 13.41 13.53
C GLN A 96 -6.58 14.12 13.51
N PRO A 97 -5.61 13.73 14.39
CA PRO A 97 -4.35 14.45 14.57
C PRO A 97 -3.26 14.07 13.58
N PHE A 98 -3.36 12.87 12.99
CA PHE A 98 -2.29 12.27 12.19
C PHE A 98 -2.16 12.90 10.82
N GLY A 99 -0.93 12.94 10.34
CA GLY A 99 -0.65 13.33 8.98
C GLY A 99 0.63 12.70 8.45
N TYR A 100 0.90 12.98 7.20
CA TYR A 100 1.90 12.30 6.41
C TYR A 100 2.60 13.29 5.50
N ASN A 101 3.93 13.29 5.50
CA ASN A 101 4.73 14.11 4.59
C ASN A 101 5.46 13.21 3.58
N PRO A 102 5.05 13.20 2.29
CA PRO A 102 5.71 12.42 1.26
C PRO A 102 7.15 12.90 0.96
N LEU A 103 7.47 14.15 1.30
CA LEU A 103 8.80 14.76 1.10
C LEU A 103 9.65 14.75 2.37
N LYS A 104 9.29 13.89 3.34
CA LYS A 104 10.11 13.71 4.53
C LYS A 104 11.52 13.27 4.15
N ARG A 105 12.51 13.85 4.85
CA ARG A 105 13.92 13.52 4.69
C ARG A 105 14.18 12.02 4.70
N VAL A 106 14.89 11.56 3.70
CA VAL A 106 15.47 10.21 3.59
C VAL A 106 17.00 10.31 3.53
N PRO A 107 17.75 9.25 3.87
CA PRO A 107 19.20 9.21 3.64
C PRO A 107 19.55 9.51 2.18
N LEU A 108 20.67 10.20 1.94
CA LEU A 108 21.03 10.67 0.58
C LEU A 108 21.10 9.54 -0.44
N GLU A 109 21.60 8.38 -0.04
CA GLU A 109 21.68 7.19 -0.90
C GLU A 109 20.31 6.65 -1.31
N ARG A 110 19.23 7.04 -0.61
CA ARG A 110 17.85 6.61 -0.89
C ARG A 110 17.01 7.66 -1.61
N VAL A 111 17.53 8.87 -1.78
CA VAL A 111 16.82 9.94 -2.50
C VAL A 111 16.42 9.50 -3.91
N PRO A 112 17.29 8.83 -4.71
CA PRO A 112 16.90 8.38 -6.05
C PRO A 112 15.71 7.41 -6.05
N LEU A 113 15.68 6.46 -5.11
CA LEU A 113 14.59 5.49 -4.96
C LEU A 113 13.28 6.19 -4.55
N ALA A 114 13.36 7.13 -3.60
CA ALA A 114 12.21 7.91 -3.15
C ALA A 114 11.64 8.77 -4.28
N VAL A 115 12.51 9.45 -5.05
CA VAL A 115 12.10 10.23 -6.23
C VAL A 115 11.40 9.33 -7.24
N SER A 116 11.96 8.17 -7.59
CA SER A 116 11.35 7.24 -8.54
C SER A 116 9.95 6.80 -8.09
N GLY A 117 9.80 6.39 -6.83
CA GLY A 117 8.51 5.95 -6.30
C GLY A 117 7.46 7.08 -6.30
N LEU A 118 7.84 8.30 -5.89
CA LEU A 118 6.95 9.46 -5.94
C LEU A 118 6.57 9.83 -7.37
N MET A 119 7.55 9.83 -8.29
CA MET A 119 7.30 10.11 -9.71
C MET A 119 6.29 9.12 -10.31
N GLU A 120 6.41 7.83 -10.01
CA GLU A 120 5.47 6.83 -10.51
C GLU A 120 4.06 6.99 -9.92
N ALA A 121 3.96 7.28 -8.62
CA ALA A 121 2.67 7.57 -8.00
C ALA A 121 1.98 8.77 -8.66
N LEU A 122 2.72 9.86 -8.87
CA LEU A 122 2.20 11.06 -9.53
C LEU A 122 1.87 10.81 -11.00
N LYS A 123 2.73 10.09 -11.74
CA LYS A 123 2.53 9.76 -13.16
C LYS A 123 1.27 8.94 -13.38
N LYS A 124 1.01 7.95 -12.53
CA LYS A 124 -0.21 7.14 -12.62
C LYS A 124 -1.48 8.00 -12.56
N HIS A 125 -1.53 8.95 -11.61
CA HIS A 125 -2.74 9.75 -11.37
C HIS A 125 -2.83 11.01 -12.22
N TRP A 126 -1.74 11.39 -12.91
CA TRP A 126 -1.69 12.60 -13.77
C TRP A 126 -1.35 12.26 -15.21
N ALA A 127 -1.66 11.05 -15.65
CA ALA A 127 -1.30 10.57 -16.99
C ALA A 127 -1.80 11.48 -18.12
N ASP A 128 -2.96 12.11 -17.96
CA ASP A 128 -3.57 13.08 -18.87
C ASP A 128 -2.76 14.38 -19.05
N ALA A 129 -2.02 14.77 -18.01
CA ALA A 129 -1.19 15.99 -18.00
C ALA A 129 0.31 15.70 -18.13
N TRP A 130 0.71 14.42 -18.20
CA TRP A 130 2.12 14.03 -18.15
C TRP A 130 2.86 14.29 -19.46
N GLY A 131 3.98 15.01 -19.36
CA GLY A 131 4.83 15.31 -20.49
C GLY A 131 6.31 15.35 -20.11
N VAL A 132 7.20 15.16 -21.09
CA VAL A 132 8.66 15.08 -20.87
C VAL A 132 9.22 16.30 -20.15
N ARG A 133 8.74 17.51 -20.49
CA ARG A 133 9.20 18.76 -19.86
C ARG A 133 8.75 18.83 -18.40
N MET A 134 7.49 18.52 -18.13
CA MET A 134 6.93 18.45 -16.80
C MET A 134 7.69 17.42 -15.95
N GLU A 135 7.92 16.21 -16.50
CA GLU A 135 8.63 15.15 -15.82
C GLU A 135 10.04 15.56 -15.41
N HIS A 136 10.78 16.19 -16.32
CA HIS A 136 12.14 16.68 -16.08
C HIS A 136 12.17 17.71 -14.93
N VAL A 137 11.30 18.72 -14.97
CA VAL A 137 11.22 19.74 -13.91
C VAL A 137 10.79 19.12 -12.58
N LEU A 138 9.71 18.32 -12.56
CA LEU A 138 9.19 17.71 -11.34
C LEU A 138 10.22 16.78 -10.68
N ARG A 139 10.94 16.01 -11.47
CA ARG A 139 12.03 15.14 -10.99
C ARG A 139 13.10 15.94 -10.25
N ASN A 140 13.54 17.08 -10.82
CA ASN A 140 14.52 17.97 -10.19
C ASN A 140 13.96 18.67 -8.95
N VAL A 141 12.66 19.00 -8.90
CA VAL A 141 11.99 19.51 -7.69
C VAL A 141 12.06 18.46 -6.58
N LEU A 142 11.66 17.21 -6.86
CA LEU A 142 11.64 16.16 -5.86
C LEU A 142 13.05 15.80 -5.34
N PHE A 143 14.06 15.75 -6.22
CA PHE A 143 15.45 15.57 -5.80
C PHE A 143 15.89 16.68 -4.86
N ALA A 144 15.65 17.94 -5.23
CA ALA A 144 16.04 19.09 -4.43
C ALA A 144 15.36 19.10 -3.04
N LEU A 145 14.05 18.85 -2.99
CA LEU A 145 13.29 18.91 -1.75
C LEU A 145 13.58 17.76 -0.80
N LEU A 146 13.74 16.52 -1.33
CA LEU A 146 14.10 15.36 -0.51
C LEU A 146 15.52 15.46 0.05
N GLU A 147 16.47 15.99 -0.72
CA GLU A 147 17.82 16.23 -0.24
C GLU A 147 17.88 17.36 0.77
N HIS A 148 17.14 18.46 0.56
CA HIS A 148 17.02 19.56 1.50
C HIS A 148 16.44 19.13 2.85
N GLY A 149 15.49 18.19 2.87
CA GLY A 149 15.07 17.39 4.02
C GLY A 149 14.10 18.05 5.00
N HIS A 150 13.70 19.29 4.77
CA HIS A 150 12.73 20.04 5.60
C HIS A 150 11.51 20.47 4.79
N ALA A 151 11.34 19.91 3.60
CA ALA A 151 10.28 20.28 2.68
C ALA A 151 8.95 19.61 3.02
N LYS A 152 7.87 20.27 2.63
CA LYS A 152 6.51 19.77 2.60
C LYS A 152 6.00 19.78 1.16
N LEU A 153 4.82 19.22 0.92
CA LEU A 153 4.29 19.11 -0.44
C LEU A 153 4.02 20.48 -1.11
N ASP A 154 3.64 21.49 -0.34
CA ASP A 154 3.45 22.86 -0.81
C ASP A 154 4.77 23.52 -1.25
N ASP A 155 5.93 23.07 -0.76
CA ASP A 155 7.22 23.56 -1.19
C ASP A 155 7.54 23.20 -2.67
N VAL A 156 6.84 22.23 -3.27
CA VAL A 156 6.88 21.99 -4.72
C VAL A 156 6.47 23.26 -5.48
N LEU A 157 5.38 23.90 -5.06
CA LEU A 157 4.91 25.14 -5.70
C LEU A 157 5.87 26.30 -5.42
N ARG A 158 6.47 26.37 -4.23
CA ARG A 158 7.47 27.39 -3.91
C ARG A 158 8.74 27.25 -4.74
N MET A 159 9.23 26.04 -4.99
CA MET A 159 10.36 25.79 -5.88
C MET A 159 10.12 26.35 -7.29
N LEU A 160 8.88 26.32 -7.77
CA LEU A 160 8.52 26.79 -9.10
C LEU A 160 8.31 28.32 -9.16
N ASN A 161 7.74 28.93 -8.10
CA ASN A 161 7.25 30.30 -8.13
C ASN A 161 8.12 31.29 -7.33
N ASP A 162 8.81 30.86 -6.26
CA ASP A 162 9.60 31.70 -5.38
C ASP A 162 11.09 31.56 -5.72
N LYS A 163 11.66 32.58 -6.36
CA LYS A 163 13.07 32.57 -6.79
C LYS A 163 14.02 32.51 -5.58
N ASP A 164 13.73 33.23 -4.52
CA ASP A 164 14.62 33.31 -3.35
C ASP A 164 14.62 31.99 -2.59
N TYR A 165 13.44 31.37 -2.45
CA TYR A 165 13.33 30.02 -1.89
C TYR A 165 14.11 28.99 -2.72
N ARG A 166 13.91 29.01 -4.03
CA ARG A 166 14.59 28.12 -4.96
C ARG A 166 16.11 28.26 -4.89
N GLN A 167 16.62 29.47 -4.81
CA GLN A 167 18.05 29.72 -4.68
C GLN A 167 18.62 29.19 -3.35
N ARG A 168 17.95 29.46 -2.23
CA ARG A 168 18.37 28.94 -0.92
C ARG A 168 18.42 27.39 -0.91
N VAL A 169 17.39 26.75 -1.45
CA VAL A 169 17.39 25.28 -1.57
C VAL A 169 18.54 24.80 -2.45
N ALA A 170 18.72 25.40 -3.64
CA ALA A 170 19.79 25.04 -4.58
C ALA A 170 21.19 25.21 -4.00
N ASP A 171 21.41 26.24 -3.17
CA ASP A 171 22.70 26.49 -2.50
C ASP A 171 23.06 25.41 -1.49
N ALA A 172 22.06 24.78 -0.87
CA ALA A 172 22.23 23.75 0.14
C ALA A 172 22.43 22.31 -0.43
N LEU A 173 22.24 22.13 -1.77
CA LEU A 173 22.33 20.80 -2.38
C LEU A 173 23.78 20.33 -2.52
N ALA A 174 24.04 19.08 -2.14
CA ALA A 174 25.27 18.37 -2.45
C ALA A 174 25.26 17.79 -3.88
N ASN A 175 24.09 17.40 -4.40
CA ASN A 175 23.91 16.86 -5.74
C ASN A 175 24.17 17.95 -6.79
N GLU A 176 25.36 17.95 -7.38
CA GLU A 176 25.81 18.96 -8.33
C GLU A 176 24.94 19.06 -9.60
N PRO A 177 24.53 17.96 -10.27
CA PRO A 177 23.62 18.03 -11.41
C PRO A 177 22.30 18.74 -11.08
N VAL A 178 21.66 18.41 -9.95
CA VAL A 178 20.40 19.04 -9.52
C VAL A 178 20.61 20.51 -9.17
N ARG A 179 21.72 20.83 -8.49
CA ARG A 179 22.10 22.22 -8.18
C ARG A 179 22.31 23.04 -9.47
N ASN A 180 23.01 22.47 -10.45
CA ASN A 180 23.26 23.14 -11.76
C ASN A 180 21.97 23.32 -12.55
N PHE A 181 21.05 22.35 -12.52
CA PHE A 181 19.71 22.50 -13.10
C PHE A 181 19.05 23.78 -12.57
N TRP A 182 18.95 23.96 -11.24
CA TRP A 182 18.26 25.09 -10.64
C TRP A 182 18.99 26.43 -10.83
N LYS A 183 20.33 26.44 -10.76
CA LYS A 183 21.13 27.68 -10.86
C LYS A 183 21.37 28.16 -12.28
N LYS A 184 21.37 27.25 -13.26
CA LYS A 184 21.74 27.56 -14.63
C LYS A 184 20.62 27.27 -15.61
N GLU A 185 20.24 25.99 -15.74
CA GLU A 185 19.33 25.53 -16.79
C GLU A 185 17.93 26.14 -16.64
N PHE A 186 17.30 26.00 -15.45
CA PHE A 186 15.96 26.52 -15.19
C PHE A 186 15.89 28.06 -15.31
N GLU A 187 16.93 28.77 -14.91
CA GLU A 187 16.99 30.25 -15.04
C GLU A 187 17.10 30.71 -16.48
N GLN A 188 17.66 29.87 -17.38
CA GLN A 188 17.79 30.19 -18.83
C GLN A 188 16.51 29.86 -19.62
N TYR A 189 15.54 29.15 -19.01
CA TYR A 189 14.29 28.85 -19.71
C TYR A 189 13.56 30.14 -20.08
N SER A 190 13.14 30.24 -21.37
CA SER A 190 12.23 31.28 -21.78
C SER A 190 10.93 31.23 -20.97
N TRP A 191 10.27 32.37 -20.80
CA TRP A 191 9.00 32.41 -20.06
C TRP A 191 7.99 31.37 -20.57
N ARG A 192 7.85 31.24 -21.88
CA ARG A 192 6.92 30.29 -22.51
C ARG A 192 7.29 28.83 -22.17
N TYR A 193 8.57 28.47 -22.31
CA TYR A 193 9.04 27.13 -22.00
C TYR A 193 8.84 26.81 -20.52
N ARG A 194 9.15 27.76 -19.65
CA ARG A 194 8.94 27.60 -18.19
C ARG A 194 7.46 27.40 -17.85
N ALA A 195 6.57 28.24 -18.44
CA ALA A 195 5.13 28.09 -18.23
C ALA A 195 4.62 26.72 -18.70
N ASP A 196 4.99 26.25 -19.88
CA ASP A 196 4.60 24.93 -20.41
C ASP A 196 5.07 23.77 -19.51
N ALA A 197 6.27 23.88 -18.93
CA ALA A 197 6.84 22.85 -18.10
C ALA A 197 6.26 22.83 -16.67
N THR A 198 5.88 24.00 -16.12
CA THR A 198 5.48 24.13 -14.70
C THR A 198 3.97 24.17 -14.50
N ALA A 199 3.18 24.67 -15.45
CA ALA A 199 1.74 24.81 -15.31
C ALA A 199 1.03 23.48 -14.97
N PRO A 200 1.36 22.33 -15.60
CA PRO A 200 0.74 21.06 -15.21
C PRO A 200 1.01 20.66 -13.75
N ILE A 201 2.25 20.88 -13.27
CA ILE A 201 2.63 20.60 -11.88
C ILE A 201 1.82 21.50 -10.94
N GLN A 202 1.78 22.80 -11.23
CA GLN A 202 1.06 23.80 -10.43
C GLN A 202 -0.42 23.46 -10.33
N ASN A 203 -1.05 23.13 -11.47
CA ASN A 203 -2.47 22.79 -11.53
C ASN A 203 -2.78 21.53 -10.72
N LYS A 204 -1.98 20.48 -10.88
CA LYS A 204 -2.24 19.19 -10.20
C LYS A 204 -1.92 19.26 -8.70
N ILE A 205 -0.76 19.78 -8.30
CA ILE A 205 -0.41 19.97 -6.88
C ILE A 205 -1.34 21.01 -6.24
N GLY A 206 -1.64 22.11 -6.93
CA GLY A 206 -2.54 23.15 -6.44
C GLY A 206 -3.95 22.64 -6.20
N ALA A 207 -4.51 21.88 -7.13
CA ALA A 207 -5.83 21.27 -6.96
C ALA A 207 -5.85 20.29 -5.76
N PHE A 208 -4.80 19.47 -5.60
CA PHE A 208 -4.69 18.53 -4.51
C PHE A 208 -4.59 19.23 -3.14
N LEU A 209 -3.84 20.33 -3.05
CA LEU A 209 -3.69 21.15 -1.85
C LEU A 209 -4.82 22.16 -1.62
N ALA A 210 -5.70 22.37 -2.61
CA ALA A 210 -6.91 23.18 -2.44
C ALA A 210 -7.96 22.49 -1.57
N ASP A 211 -7.92 21.13 -1.47
CA ASP A 211 -8.73 20.39 -0.50
C ASP A 211 -8.19 20.64 0.92
N PRO A 212 -8.98 21.26 1.84
CA PRO A 212 -8.53 21.58 3.19
C PRO A 212 -8.13 20.32 3.99
N THR A 213 -8.78 19.19 3.74
CA THR A 213 -8.52 17.92 4.41
C THR A 213 -7.15 17.38 4.03
N LEU A 214 -6.87 17.32 2.72
CA LEU A 214 -5.58 16.85 2.23
C LEU A 214 -4.44 17.80 2.60
N ARG A 215 -4.67 19.09 2.48
CA ARG A 215 -3.69 20.10 2.88
C ARG A 215 -3.29 19.93 4.35
N ARG A 216 -4.26 19.81 5.26
CA ARG A 216 -4.00 19.58 6.68
C ARG A 216 -3.14 18.32 6.90
N ILE A 217 -3.51 17.20 6.30
CA ILE A 217 -2.82 15.92 6.46
C ILE A 217 -1.39 15.99 5.94
N LEU A 218 -1.18 16.67 4.81
CA LEU A 218 0.10 16.66 4.09
C LEU A 218 1.05 17.79 4.48
N THR A 219 0.54 18.89 5.04
CA THR A 219 1.37 20.08 5.32
C THR A 219 1.33 20.55 6.78
N GLU A 220 0.26 20.24 7.53
CA GLU A 220 0.03 20.78 8.89
C GLU A 220 -0.41 19.72 9.92
N PRO A 221 0.14 18.50 9.93
CA PRO A 221 -0.28 17.49 10.89
C PRO A 221 0.16 17.83 12.30
N LYS A 222 -0.68 17.54 13.30
CA LYS A 222 -0.31 17.59 14.71
C LYS A 222 0.66 16.47 15.06
N GLU A 223 0.41 15.28 14.51
CA GLU A 223 1.24 14.10 14.69
C GLU A 223 1.66 13.51 13.33
N MET A 224 2.96 13.39 13.13
CA MET A 224 3.54 12.89 11.88
C MET A 224 3.71 11.38 11.91
N LEU A 225 3.12 10.69 10.95
CA LEU A 225 3.31 9.24 10.76
C LEU A 225 4.77 8.93 10.39
N ARG A 226 5.38 8.03 11.15
CA ARG A 226 6.75 7.54 10.97
C ARG A 226 6.70 6.03 10.71
N PHE A 227 6.36 5.62 9.51
CA PHE A 227 6.09 4.22 9.16
C PHE A 227 7.20 3.26 9.59
N ARG A 228 8.49 3.63 9.42
CA ARG A 228 9.59 2.80 9.90
C ARG A 228 9.47 2.52 11.41
N ARG A 229 9.23 3.54 12.21
CA ARG A 229 9.07 3.39 13.66
C ARG A 229 7.85 2.55 14.00
N LEU A 230 6.72 2.81 13.33
CA LEU A 230 5.48 2.06 13.53
C LEU A 230 5.63 0.57 13.22
N MET A 231 6.40 0.22 12.17
CA MET A 231 6.75 -1.16 11.85
C MET A 231 7.64 -1.80 12.91
N ASP A 232 8.66 -1.08 13.38
CA ASP A 232 9.63 -1.60 14.33
C ASP A 232 9.06 -1.73 15.75
N GLU A 233 8.02 -0.94 16.09
CA GLU A 233 7.25 -1.02 17.34
C GLU A 233 6.04 -1.98 17.25
N GLY A 234 5.77 -2.58 16.10
CA GLY A 234 4.62 -3.50 15.92
C GLY A 234 3.26 -2.81 16.09
N LYS A 235 3.15 -1.54 15.69
CA LYS A 235 1.91 -0.76 15.80
C LYS A 235 0.88 -1.17 14.74
N ILE A 236 -0.38 -0.84 15.02
CA ILE A 236 -1.52 -1.01 14.12
C ILE A 236 -1.79 0.33 13.44
N VAL A 237 -1.66 0.37 12.13
CA VAL A 237 -1.96 1.56 11.32
C VAL A 237 -3.19 1.28 10.48
N VAL A 238 -4.28 1.99 10.73
CA VAL A 238 -5.50 1.89 9.92
C VAL A 238 -5.71 3.19 9.17
N VAL A 239 -5.81 3.11 7.85
CA VAL A 239 -6.02 4.26 6.97
C VAL A 239 -7.41 4.15 6.33
N ASN A 240 -8.29 5.06 6.72
CA ASN A 240 -9.60 5.23 6.13
C ASN A 240 -9.54 6.37 5.10
N LEU A 241 -9.58 6.01 3.82
CA LEU A 241 -9.58 7.00 2.75
C LEU A 241 -11.00 7.47 2.41
N ALA A 242 -12.03 6.62 2.63
CA ALA A 242 -13.45 6.92 2.39
C ALA A 242 -13.67 7.73 1.11
N ARG A 243 -13.25 7.19 -0.04
CA ARG A 243 -13.25 7.88 -1.35
C ARG A 243 -14.58 8.57 -1.70
N GLY A 244 -15.71 8.05 -1.19
CA GLY A 244 -17.01 8.68 -1.33
C GLY A 244 -17.16 10.02 -0.61
N LYS A 245 -16.23 10.37 0.31
CA LYS A 245 -16.20 11.64 1.05
C LYS A 245 -15.14 12.60 0.53
N ILE A 246 -13.95 12.09 0.14
CA ILE A 246 -12.83 12.93 -0.29
C ILE A 246 -12.59 12.93 -1.81
N GLY A 247 -13.38 12.16 -2.56
CA GLY A 247 -13.21 11.99 -4.01
C GLY A 247 -12.25 10.86 -4.39
N ASP A 248 -12.52 10.24 -5.54
CA ASP A 248 -11.75 9.08 -6.03
C ASP A 248 -10.28 9.44 -6.31
N ASP A 249 -10.02 10.55 -7.00
CA ASP A 249 -8.66 10.99 -7.37
C ASP A 249 -7.81 11.29 -6.14
N SER A 250 -8.38 11.97 -5.15
CA SER A 250 -7.71 12.31 -3.88
C SER A 250 -7.39 11.06 -3.07
N ALA A 251 -8.34 10.14 -2.95
CA ALA A 251 -8.14 8.87 -2.25
C ALA A 251 -7.07 8.01 -2.93
N ALA A 252 -7.12 7.90 -4.26
CA ALA A 252 -6.19 7.09 -5.04
C ALA A 252 -4.76 7.66 -4.97
N LEU A 253 -4.59 8.98 -5.12
CA LEU A 253 -3.29 9.61 -5.03
C LEU A 253 -2.70 9.51 -3.61
N LEU A 254 -3.48 9.85 -2.57
CA LEU A 254 -3.02 9.76 -1.19
C LEU A 254 -2.65 8.31 -0.83
N GLY A 255 -3.48 7.35 -1.22
CA GLY A 255 -3.19 5.94 -1.00
C GLY A 255 -1.93 5.46 -1.70
N SER A 256 -1.70 5.85 -2.96
CA SER A 256 -0.48 5.52 -3.71
C SER A 256 0.79 6.11 -3.07
N LEU A 257 0.72 7.36 -2.60
CA LEU A 257 1.81 8.00 -1.87
C LEU A 257 2.10 7.29 -0.53
N LEU A 258 1.06 6.89 0.21
CA LEU A 258 1.20 6.14 1.46
C LEU A 258 1.84 4.77 1.23
N VAL A 259 1.36 4.00 0.25
CA VAL A 259 1.91 2.68 -0.11
C VAL A 259 3.39 2.79 -0.51
N THR A 260 3.73 3.79 -1.35
CA THR A 260 5.11 4.07 -1.72
C THR A 260 5.99 4.34 -0.49
N THR A 261 5.50 5.16 0.44
CA THR A 261 6.27 5.50 1.66
C THR A 261 6.39 4.30 2.62
N ILE A 262 5.35 3.47 2.73
CA ILE A 262 5.40 2.22 3.51
C ILE A 262 6.46 1.28 2.91
N GLY A 263 6.52 1.14 1.59
CA GLY A 263 7.57 0.38 0.89
C GLY A 263 8.98 0.91 1.15
N LEU A 264 9.19 2.22 1.04
CA LEU A 264 10.46 2.87 1.36
C LEU A 264 10.86 2.68 2.84
N ALA A 265 9.87 2.74 3.75
CA ALA A 265 10.08 2.46 5.17
C ALA A 265 10.52 1.00 5.39
N ALA A 266 9.90 0.06 4.70
CA ALA A 266 10.30 -1.36 4.73
C ALA A 266 11.74 -1.54 4.25
N PHE A 267 12.11 -1.00 3.09
CA PHE A 267 13.49 -1.05 2.58
C PHE A 267 14.50 -0.39 3.52
N SER A 268 14.07 0.61 4.29
CA SER A 268 14.95 1.24 5.27
C SER A 268 15.39 0.29 6.38
N ARG A 269 14.68 -0.83 6.60
CA ARG A 269 15.02 -1.87 7.58
C ARG A 269 16.28 -2.69 7.20
N ALA A 270 16.88 -2.42 6.06
CA ALA A 270 18.17 -3.01 5.65
C ALA A 270 19.30 -2.77 6.67
N ASP A 271 19.23 -1.71 7.47
CA ASP A 271 20.18 -1.39 8.55
C ASP A 271 19.97 -2.23 9.83
N THR A 272 18.91 -3.01 9.91
CA THR A 272 18.56 -3.87 11.05
C THR A 272 18.76 -5.33 10.66
N PRO A 273 19.44 -6.16 11.47
CA PRO A 273 19.54 -7.60 11.24
C PRO A 273 18.16 -8.26 11.08
N GLU A 274 18.04 -9.24 10.18
CA GLU A 274 16.76 -9.84 9.81
C GLU A 274 16.02 -10.43 11.01
N GLU A 275 16.74 -11.09 11.92
CA GLU A 275 16.19 -11.73 13.12
C GLU A 275 15.61 -10.73 14.14
N LYS A 276 16.00 -9.45 14.03
CA LYS A 276 15.47 -8.36 14.89
C LYS A 276 14.31 -7.60 14.27
N ARG A 277 14.01 -7.85 12.99
CA ARG A 277 12.89 -7.19 12.31
C ARG A 277 11.59 -7.87 12.73
N LEU A 278 10.70 -7.15 13.38
CA LEU A 278 9.34 -7.64 13.63
C LEU A 278 8.60 -7.85 12.31
N PRO A 279 7.89 -8.97 12.11
CA PRO A 279 6.99 -9.13 10.98
C PRO A 279 5.94 -8.02 10.95
N PHE A 280 5.67 -7.49 9.76
CA PHE A 280 4.67 -6.46 9.57
C PHE A 280 3.85 -6.77 8.33
N PHE A 281 2.52 -6.59 8.39
CA PHE A 281 1.65 -6.91 7.26
C PHE A 281 1.02 -5.64 6.68
N LEU A 282 0.98 -5.55 5.34
CA LEU A 282 0.28 -4.48 4.64
C LEU A 282 -0.95 -5.05 3.95
N TYR A 283 -2.11 -4.71 4.49
CA TYR A 283 -3.41 -5.05 3.93
C TYR A 283 -3.86 -3.94 2.98
N MET A 284 -4.25 -4.32 1.78
CA MET A 284 -4.80 -3.40 0.80
C MET A 284 -6.06 -4.00 0.19
N ASP A 285 -7.23 -3.44 0.53
CA ASP A 285 -8.46 -3.73 -0.19
C ASP A 285 -8.51 -2.88 -1.46
N GLU A 286 -9.05 -3.42 -2.55
CA GLU A 286 -9.07 -2.79 -3.88
C GLU A 286 -7.68 -2.23 -4.29
N PHE A 287 -6.63 -3.06 -4.13
CA PHE A 287 -5.24 -2.60 -4.22
C PHE A 287 -4.87 -2.04 -5.60
N GLN A 288 -5.61 -2.38 -6.68
CA GLN A 288 -5.42 -1.77 -7.99
C GLN A 288 -5.55 -0.23 -7.98
N THR A 289 -6.28 0.33 -7.01
CA THR A 289 -6.41 1.77 -6.84
C THR A 289 -5.07 2.44 -6.52
N PHE A 290 -4.21 1.74 -5.77
CA PHE A 290 -2.97 2.27 -5.21
C PHE A 290 -1.71 1.77 -5.89
N THR A 291 -1.80 0.76 -6.78
CA THR A 291 -0.64 0.12 -7.39
C THR A 291 0.04 1.01 -8.41
N THR A 292 1.35 1.06 -8.34
CA THR A 292 2.24 1.64 -9.35
C THR A 292 3.20 0.55 -9.85
N LEU A 293 3.95 0.79 -10.92
CA LEU A 293 4.95 -0.19 -11.39
C LEU A 293 6.04 -0.46 -10.34
N SER A 294 6.35 0.52 -9.48
CA SER A 294 7.29 0.31 -8.37
C SER A 294 6.83 -0.75 -7.37
N ILE A 295 5.50 -0.96 -7.21
CA ILE A 295 4.97 -2.03 -6.37
C ILE A 295 5.35 -3.42 -6.90
N ALA A 296 5.40 -3.62 -8.22
CA ALA A 296 5.83 -4.89 -8.79
C ALA A 296 7.25 -5.26 -8.31
N GLY A 297 8.17 -4.29 -8.32
CA GLY A 297 9.50 -4.46 -7.74
C GLY A 297 9.49 -4.68 -6.22
N MET A 298 8.61 -3.97 -5.50
CA MET A 298 8.48 -4.11 -4.04
C MET A 298 7.98 -5.50 -3.64
N ILE A 299 6.98 -6.05 -4.34
CA ILE A 299 6.42 -7.38 -4.05
C ILE A 299 7.51 -8.44 -3.99
N SER A 300 8.48 -8.43 -4.90
CA SER A 300 9.56 -9.41 -4.94
C SER A 300 10.56 -9.29 -3.79
N GLU A 301 10.67 -8.12 -3.15
CA GLU A 301 11.72 -7.82 -2.18
C GLU A 301 11.26 -7.66 -0.74
N LEU A 302 10.00 -7.27 -0.50
CA LEU A 302 9.49 -6.92 0.83
C LEU A 302 9.64 -8.03 1.87
N ARG A 303 9.58 -9.30 1.43
CA ARG A 303 9.81 -10.47 2.29
C ARG A 303 11.14 -10.39 3.04
N LYS A 304 12.23 -9.95 2.37
CA LYS A 304 13.56 -9.79 2.98
C LYS A 304 13.57 -8.82 4.17
N TYR A 305 12.63 -7.88 4.16
CA TYR A 305 12.47 -6.88 5.22
C TYR A 305 11.38 -7.26 6.23
N ARG A 306 10.94 -8.52 6.19
CA ARG A 306 9.86 -9.09 7.01
C ARG A 306 8.55 -8.31 6.89
N VAL A 307 8.22 -7.89 5.66
CA VAL A 307 6.93 -7.28 5.33
C VAL A 307 6.17 -8.20 4.39
N GLY A 308 5.01 -8.68 4.86
CA GLY A 308 4.06 -9.48 4.08
C GLY A 308 2.93 -8.61 3.54
N LEU A 309 2.50 -8.90 2.30
CA LEU A 309 1.37 -8.22 1.67
C LEU A 309 0.12 -9.09 1.74
N VAL A 310 -1.02 -8.49 2.01
CA VAL A 310 -2.35 -9.09 1.88
C VAL A 310 -3.15 -8.22 0.91
N LEU A 311 -3.20 -8.65 -0.34
CA LEU A 311 -3.72 -7.88 -1.47
C LEU A 311 -5.08 -8.42 -1.88
N ALA A 312 -6.09 -7.56 -2.00
CA ALA A 312 -7.39 -7.93 -2.52
C ALA A 312 -7.84 -7.04 -3.67
N ASN A 313 -8.39 -7.64 -4.73
CA ASN A 313 -9.04 -6.92 -5.81
C ASN A 313 -10.20 -7.72 -6.42
N GLN A 314 -10.93 -7.08 -7.33
CA GLN A 314 -12.10 -7.69 -7.96
C GLN A 314 -11.76 -8.39 -9.27
N HIS A 315 -10.84 -7.82 -10.06
CA HIS A 315 -10.52 -8.28 -11.40
C HIS A 315 -9.04 -8.09 -11.72
N LEU A 316 -8.39 -9.13 -12.27
CA LEU A 316 -6.99 -9.06 -12.70
C LEU A 316 -6.75 -7.98 -13.77
N HIS A 317 -7.69 -7.81 -14.70
CA HIS A 317 -7.55 -6.83 -15.78
C HIS A 317 -7.55 -5.36 -15.33
N GLN A 318 -7.89 -5.09 -14.06
CA GLN A 318 -7.73 -3.76 -13.46
C GLN A 318 -6.28 -3.43 -13.10
N LEU A 319 -5.42 -4.44 -13.08
CA LEU A 319 -3.99 -4.29 -12.81
C LEU A 319 -3.23 -4.04 -14.10
N ASP A 320 -2.16 -3.26 -13.99
CA ASP A 320 -1.12 -3.26 -15.02
C ASP A 320 -0.59 -4.70 -15.22
N PRO A 321 -0.33 -5.15 -16.46
CA PRO A 321 0.14 -6.51 -16.71
C PRO A 321 1.38 -6.90 -15.91
N ASP A 322 2.34 -5.99 -15.75
CA ASP A 322 3.57 -6.24 -14.98
C ASP A 322 3.27 -6.42 -13.49
N VAL A 323 2.32 -5.65 -12.94
CA VAL A 323 1.85 -5.81 -11.56
C VAL A 323 1.10 -7.13 -11.40
N ALA A 324 0.23 -7.50 -12.33
CA ALA A 324 -0.50 -8.77 -12.29
C ALA A 324 0.47 -9.97 -12.31
N HIS A 325 1.47 -9.95 -13.19
CA HIS A 325 2.53 -10.97 -13.24
C HIS A 325 3.34 -11.02 -11.94
N ALA A 326 3.72 -9.86 -11.39
CA ALA A 326 4.47 -9.81 -10.13
C ALA A 326 3.66 -10.38 -8.96
N VAL A 327 2.36 -10.07 -8.88
CA VAL A 327 1.47 -10.59 -7.83
C VAL A 327 1.33 -12.11 -7.95
N LEU A 328 0.98 -12.62 -9.13
CA LEU A 328 0.79 -14.06 -9.32
C LEU A 328 2.09 -14.85 -9.17
N GLY A 329 3.23 -14.29 -9.58
CA GLY A 329 4.53 -14.94 -9.48
C GLY A 329 5.16 -14.93 -8.08
N ASN A 330 4.76 -14.00 -7.20
CA ASN A 330 5.37 -13.85 -5.87
C ASN A 330 4.41 -14.13 -4.71
N ALA A 331 3.08 -14.17 -4.94
CA ALA A 331 2.15 -14.51 -3.87
C ALA A 331 2.20 -16.01 -3.57
N GLY A 332 2.74 -16.35 -2.39
CA GLY A 332 2.84 -17.74 -1.94
C GLY A 332 1.48 -18.37 -1.62
N THR A 333 0.52 -17.54 -1.19
CA THR A 333 -0.87 -17.97 -0.97
C THR A 333 -1.81 -17.25 -1.93
N LEU A 334 -2.55 -18.03 -2.72
CA LEU A 334 -3.56 -17.54 -3.65
C LEU A 334 -4.95 -17.99 -3.20
N VAL A 335 -5.86 -17.04 -3.01
CA VAL A 335 -7.25 -17.28 -2.59
C VAL A 335 -8.20 -16.75 -3.66
N SER A 336 -8.98 -17.62 -4.28
CA SER A 336 -10.02 -17.24 -5.24
C SER A 336 -11.42 -17.47 -4.66
N PHE A 337 -12.18 -16.38 -4.53
CA PHE A 337 -13.64 -16.43 -4.45
C PHE A 337 -14.22 -16.58 -5.85
N ARG A 338 -15.55 -16.47 -6.00
CA ARG A 338 -16.20 -16.45 -7.32
C ARG A 338 -15.67 -15.29 -8.16
N ILE A 339 -15.22 -15.60 -9.38
CA ILE A 339 -14.64 -14.64 -10.34
C ILE A 339 -15.43 -14.57 -11.64
N GLY A 340 -15.07 -13.64 -12.50
CA GLY A 340 -15.64 -13.51 -13.85
C GLY A 340 -14.93 -14.41 -14.89
N PRO A 341 -15.51 -14.56 -16.09
CA PRO A 341 -14.96 -15.45 -17.11
C PRO A 341 -13.56 -15.05 -17.58
N TYR A 342 -13.27 -13.75 -17.70
CA TYR A 342 -11.94 -13.29 -18.11
C TYR A 342 -10.85 -13.67 -17.10
N ASP A 343 -11.11 -13.47 -15.81
CA ASP A 343 -10.18 -13.82 -14.75
C ASP A 343 -10.06 -15.35 -14.63
N ALA A 344 -11.16 -16.09 -14.86
CA ALA A 344 -11.18 -17.56 -14.78
C ALA A 344 -10.25 -18.21 -15.81
N VAL A 345 -10.15 -17.66 -17.02
CA VAL A 345 -9.21 -18.17 -18.06
C VAL A 345 -7.76 -18.11 -17.60
N LEU A 346 -7.38 -17.03 -16.92
CA LEU A 346 -6.01 -16.84 -16.44
C LEU A 346 -5.74 -17.66 -15.18
N LEU A 347 -6.68 -17.64 -14.24
CA LEU A 347 -6.50 -18.26 -12.93
C LEU A 347 -6.71 -19.77 -12.92
N ALA A 348 -7.47 -20.36 -13.87
CA ALA A 348 -7.64 -21.80 -13.94
C ALA A 348 -6.31 -22.54 -13.96
N ARG A 349 -5.30 -21.99 -14.66
CA ARG A 349 -3.95 -22.57 -14.71
C ARG A 349 -3.29 -22.73 -13.33
N GLU A 350 -3.64 -21.86 -12.38
CA GLU A 350 -3.14 -21.93 -11.00
C GLU A 350 -3.83 -23.02 -10.17
N PHE A 351 -5.04 -23.43 -10.57
CA PHE A 351 -5.88 -24.36 -9.83
C PHE A 351 -6.00 -25.75 -10.49
N GLU A 352 -5.57 -25.89 -11.76
CA GLU A 352 -5.51 -27.19 -12.45
C GLU A 352 -4.58 -28.19 -11.74
N PRO A 353 -4.83 -29.48 -11.87
CA PRO A 353 -5.99 -30.11 -12.51
C PRO A 353 -7.23 -30.27 -11.61
N ARG A 354 -7.25 -29.65 -10.41
CA ARG A 354 -8.29 -29.89 -9.41
C ARG A 354 -9.57 -29.09 -9.63
N PHE A 355 -9.43 -27.88 -10.14
CA PHE A 355 -10.56 -26.97 -10.38
C PHE A 355 -10.38 -26.30 -11.74
N ASP A 356 -11.46 -26.25 -12.49
CA ASP A 356 -11.52 -25.65 -13.81
C ASP A 356 -12.13 -24.22 -13.77
N MET A 357 -12.30 -23.63 -14.95
CA MET A 357 -12.91 -22.31 -15.12
C MET A 357 -14.35 -22.25 -14.57
N LEU A 358 -15.14 -23.31 -14.80
CA LEU A 358 -16.54 -23.33 -14.37
C LEU A 358 -16.65 -23.40 -12.84
N ASP A 359 -15.75 -24.15 -12.21
CA ASP A 359 -15.65 -24.21 -10.75
C ASP A 359 -15.41 -22.82 -10.15
N LEU A 360 -14.42 -22.08 -10.70
CA LEU A 360 -14.09 -20.72 -10.25
C LEU A 360 -15.22 -19.71 -10.45
N MET A 361 -16.02 -19.89 -11.51
CA MET A 361 -17.13 -19.00 -11.83
C MET A 361 -18.40 -19.24 -10.99
N ASN A 362 -18.55 -20.45 -10.42
CA ASN A 362 -19.79 -20.88 -9.77
C ASN A 362 -19.69 -21.04 -8.26
N LEU A 363 -18.61 -20.55 -7.64
CA LEU A 363 -18.43 -20.60 -6.19
C LEU A 363 -19.54 -19.83 -5.45
N PRO A 364 -20.18 -20.41 -4.44
CA PRO A 364 -21.04 -19.68 -3.52
C PRO A 364 -20.28 -18.61 -2.73
N ASN A 365 -20.98 -17.63 -2.17
CA ASN A 365 -20.37 -16.64 -1.29
C ASN A 365 -19.69 -17.32 -0.09
N HIS A 366 -18.60 -16.75 0.38
CA HIS A 366 -17.74 -17.25 1.47
C HIS A 366 -17.08 -18.60 1.23
N ARG A 367 -17.23 -19.20 0.04
CA ARG A 367 -16.44 -20.35 -0.39
C ARG A 367 -15.26 -19.90 -1.25
N ILE A 368 -14.15 -20.61 -1.08
CA ILE A 368 -12.89 -20.29 -1.74
C ILE A 368 -12.23 -21.54 -2.31
N TYR A 369 -11.51 -21.37 -3.40
CA TYR A 369 -10.44 -22.27 -3.80
C TYR A 369 -9.12 -21.58 -3.46
N LEU A 370 -8.16 -22.33 -2.95
CA LEU A 370 -6.89 -21.75 -2.55
C LEU A 370 -5.70 -22.69 -2.78
N LYS A 371 -4.55 -22.09 -3.04
CA LYS A 371 -3.22 -22.66 -2.88
C LYS A 371 -2.62 -22.01 -1.65
N LEU A 372 -2.33 -22.78 -0.63
CA LEU A 372 -1.82 -22.29 0.64
C LEU A 372 -0.32 -22.52 0.73
N MET A 373 0.45 -21.52 1.12
CA MET A 373 1.83 -21.73 1.50
C MET A 373 1.87 -22.51 2.83
N ILE A 374 2.63 -23.62 2.86
CA ILE A 374 2.81 -24.46 4.03
C ILE A 374 4.28 -24.82 4.14
N ASP A 375 4.94 -24.32 5.19
CA ASP A 375 6.38 -24.55 5.44
C ASP A 375 7.27 -24.23 4.22
N GLY A 376 6.96 -23.09 3.58
CA GLY A 376 7.70 -22.60 2.42
C GLY A 376 7.37 -23.28 1.08
N MET A 377 6.40 -24.18 1.04
CA MET A 377 5.96 -24.86 -0.19
C MET A 377 4.46 -24.62 -0.46
N PRO A 378 4.07 -24.32 -1.72
CA PRO A 378 2.67 -24.19 -2.05
C PRO A 378 1.95 -25.54 -2.00
N SER A 379 0.79 -25.60 -1.38
CA SER A 379 -0.06 -26.80 -1.36
C SER A 379 -0.66 -27.09 -2.74
N GLN A 380 -1.16 -28.31 -2.92
CA GLN A 380 -2.12 -28.57 -4.00
C GLN A 380 -3.38 -27.72 -3.77
N PRO A 381 -4.06 -27.25 -4.83
CA PRO A 381 -5.31 -26.52 -4.69
C PRO A 381 -6.38 -27.32 -3.93
N PHE A 382 -7.11 -26.65 -3.04
CA PHE A 382 -8.23 -27.24 -2.32
C PHE A 382 -9.35 -26.24 -2.06
N SER A 383 -10.52 -26.72 -1.66
CA SER A 383 -11.68 -25.89 -1.34
C SER A 383 -11.83 -25.67 0.15
N ALA A 384 -12.33 -24.50 0.54
CA ALA A 384 -12.60 -24.13 1.92
C ALA A 384 -13.78 -23.16 2.04
N THR A 385 -14.20 -22.93 3.28
CA THR A 385 -15.15 -21.88 3.65
C THR A 385 -14.45 -20.90 4.58
N THR A 386 -14.54 -19.61 4.30
CA THR A 386 -13.93 -18.57 5.15
C THR A 386 -14.65 -18.47 6.49
N LEU A 387 -13.90 -18.15 7.54
CA LEU A 387 -14.45 -17.86 8.86
C LEU A 387 -15.04 -16.43 8.88
N SER A 388 -16.04 -16.23 9.74
CA SER A 388 -16.51 -14.89 10.07
C SER A 388 -15.54 -14.20 11.03
N PRO A 389 -15.49 -12.84 11.05
CA PRO A 389 -14.73 -12.09 12.04
C PRO A 389 -15.18 -12.48 13.47
N GLY A 390 -14.23 -12.88 14.31
CA GLY A 390 -14.52 -13.40 15.67
C GLY A 390 -14.72 -14.92 15.78
N GLY A 391 -14.85 -15.63 14.66
CA GLY A 391 -14.93 -17.12 14.67
C GLY A 391 -13.63 -17.81 15.13
N THR A 392 -12.55 -17.06 15.26
CA THR A 392 -11.24 -17.54 15.75
C THR A 392 -11.16 -17.61 17.29
N LYS A 393 -11.98 -16.86 18.02
CA LYS A 393 -11.96 -16.88 19.52
C LYS A 393 -12.31 -18.23 20.11
N ALA A 394 -13.10 -19.04 19.42
CA ALA A 394 -13.48 -20.39 19.85
C ALA A 394 -12.32 -21.42 19.76
N ILE A 395 -11.16 -21.04 19.21
CA ILE A 395 -10.03 -21.97 18.97
C ILE A 395 -8.88 -21.70 19.94
N GLN A 396 -8.86 -20.50 20.54
CA GLN A 396 -7.76 -20.05 21.42
C GLN A 396 -8.08 -20.24 22.92
N GLY A 397 -9.30 -20.67 23.28
CA GLY A 397 -9.70 -21.12 24.61
C GLY A 397 -9.86 -22.64 24.62
#